data_a7eb0eca360721b838e843ad8d14ffc7
#
_entry.id   a7eb0eca360721b838e843ad8d14ffc7
#
_cell.length_a   1.000
_cell.length_b   1.000
_cell.length_c   1.000
_cell.angle_alpha   90.00
_cell.angle_beta   90.00
_cell.angle_gamma   90.00
#
_symmetry.space_group_name_H-M   'P 1'
#
loop_
_entity.id
_entity.type
_entity.pdbx_description
1 polymer ?
#
loop_
_entity_poly.entity_id
_entity_poly.type
_entity_poly.pdbx_seq_one_letter_code
_entity_poly.pdbx_strand_id
1 'polypeptide(L)'
;ADFSGAEISGVNFERNIVKDIVWKFTTFKRTNISNVVFEGSFEDCHFEHCSFYNVKFENATILNTFFKYNERFKKVQFDNCSVDKITYAFLKNNQANLTGITLIE
;
A
#
# COMPACT_ATOMS: atom_id res chain seq x y z
N ALA A 1 1.92 -2.45 16.38
CA ALA A 1 2.17 -3.81 15.87
C ALA A 1 3.25 -3.80 14.80
N ASP A 2 3.96 -4.87 14.69
CA ASP A 2 5.05 -5.02 13.74
C ASP A 2 4.84 -6.32 12.95
N PHE A 3 4.69 -6.17 11.63
CA PHE A 3 4.50 -7.30 10.72
C PHE A 3 5.75 -7.54 9.86
N SER A 4 6.91 -7.20 10.36
CA SER A 4 8.16 -7.36 9.62
C SER A 4 8.39 -8.79 9.17
N GLY A 5 8.69 -8.97 7.88
CA GLY A 5 8.93 -10.28 7.30
C GLY A 5 7.72 -11.14 7.07
N ALA A 6 6.52 -10.61 7.27
CA ALA A 6 5.30 -11.39 7.08
C ALA A 6 4.98 -11.58 5.60
N GLU A 7 4.37 -12.72 5.28
CA GLU A 7 3.78 -12.96 3.97
C GLU A 7 2.29 -13.18 4.14
N ILE A 8 1.51 -12.34 3.49
CA ILE A 8 0.04 -12.38 3.55
C ILE A 8 -0.45 -12.80 2.19
N SER A 9 -1.05 -13.98 2.11
CA SER A 9 -1.46 -14.57 0.84
C SER A 9 -2.86 -15.16 0.94
N GLY A 10 -3.68 -14.85 -0.05
CA GLY A 10 -5.03 -15.41 -0.15
C GLY A 10 -5.99 -14.99 0.95
N VAL A 11 -5.72 -13.86 1.60
CA VAL A 11 -6.51 -13.39 2.74
C VAL A 11 -7.45 -12.27 2.30
N ASN A 12 -8.61 -12.19 2.94
CA ASN A 12 -9.49 -11.04 2.82
C ASN A 12 -9.21 -10.08 3.98
N PHE A 13 -8.77 -8.89 3.61
CA PHE A 13 -8.45 -7.84 4.57
C PHE A 13 -9.55 -6.80 4.48
N GLU A 14 -10.40 -6.70 5.48
CA GLU A 14 -11.64 -5.94 5.35
C GLU A 14 -11.98 -5.14 6.61
N ARG A 15 -12.47 -3.91 6.38
CA ARG A 15 -13.02 -3.03 7.42
C ARG A 15 -12.10 -2.76 8.60
N ASN A 16 -10.83 -2.60 8.33
CA ASN A 16 -9.88 -2.31 9.39
C ASN A 16 -9.30 -0.91 9.23
N ILE A 17 -9.09 -0.25 10.35
CA ILE A 17 -8.25 0.92 10.40
C ILE A 17 -6.91 0.44 10.96
N VAL A 18 -5.88 0.57 10.16
CA VAL A 18 -4.57 0.03 10.48
C VAL A 18 -3.64 1.21 10.76
N LYS A 19 -3.47 1.54 12.03
CA LYS A 19 -2.70 2.70 12.47
C LYS A 19 -1.40 2.29 13.15
N ASP A 20 -0.39 3.12 12.96
CA ASP A 20 0.89 2.99 13.64
C ASP A 20 1.50 1.60 13.51
N ILE A 21 1.28 0.98 12.35
CA ILE A 21 1.84 -0.33 12.06
C ILE A 21 3.06 -0.15 11.19
N VAL A 22 4.11 -0.88 11.52
CA VAL A 22 5.31 -0.95 10.71
C VAL A 22 5.23 -2.19 9.84
N TRP A 23 5.19 -1.96 8.52
CA TRP A 23 5.19 -3.02 7.53
C TRP A 23 6.56 -3.03 6.87
N LYS A 24 7.40 -3.94 7.28
CA LYS A 24 8.78 -4.03 6.80
C LYS A 24 9.03 -5.41 6.22
N PHE A 25 9.48 -5.47 4.97
CA PHE A 25 9.69 -6.74 4.27
C PHE A 25 8.42 -7.61 4.24
N THR A 26 7.27 -6.98 4.18
CA THR A 26 5.98 -7.68 4.16
C THR A 26 5.50 -7.84 2.73
N THR A 27 5.06 -9.03 2.38
CA THR A 27 4.54 -9.32 1.05
C THR A 27 3.05 -9.60 1.13
N PHE A 28 2.27 -8.86 0.33
CA PHE A 28 0.84 -9.10 0.15
C PHE A 28 0.66 -9.72 -1.22
N LYS A 29 0.12 -10.92 -1.27
CA LYS A 29 0.00 -11.69 -2.50
C LYS A 29 -1.40 -12.25 -2.64
N ARG A 30 -2.07 -11.96 -3.76
CA ARG A 30 -3.43 -12.45 -4.03
C ARG A 30 -4.38 -12.16 -2.89
N THR A 31 -4.26 -10.99 -2.31
CA THR A 31 -5.04 -10.58 -1.15
C THR A 31 -6.11 -9.60 -1.58
N ASN A 32 -7.32 -9.80 -1.10
CA ASN A 32 -8.41 -8.85 -1.32
C ASN A 32 -8.42 -7.87 -0.15
N ILE A 33 -8.28 -6.60 -0.49
CA ILE A 33 -8.25 -5.53 0.50
C ILE A 33 -9.44 -4.62 0.24
N SER A 34 -10.33 -4.51 1.20
CA SER A 34 -11.51 -3.67 1.03
C SER A 34 -11.88 -2.94 2.31
N ASN A 35 -12.33 -1.70 2.13
CA ASN A 35 -12.78 -0.84 3.23
C ASN A 35 -11.69 -0.68 4.31
N VAL A 36 -10.45 -0.47 3.90
CA VAL A 36 -9.32 -0.37 4.81
C VAL A 36 -8.66 1.00 4.69
N VAL A 37 -8.32 1.57 5.82
CA VAL A 37 -7.49 2.77 5.89
C VAL A 37 -6.14 2.36 6.47
N PHE A 38 -5.10 2.52 5.68
CA PHE A 38 -3.73 2.24 6.11
C PHE A 38 -3.05 3.50 6.59
N GLU A 39 -2.45 3.44 7.76
CA GLU A 39 -1.71 4.55 8.33
C GLU A 39 -0.43 3.99 8.96
N GLY A 40 0.71 4.58 8.66
CA GLY A 40 1.99 4.12 9.20
C GLY A 40 3.08 4.04 8.16
N SER A 41 4.03 3.15 8.35
CA SER A 41 5.20 3.02 7.49
C SER A 41 5.21 1.71 6.73
N PHE A 42 5.49 1.82 5.42
CA PHE A 42 5.68 0.66 4.55
C PHE A 42 7.09 0.75 3.99
N GLU A 43 7.92 -0.24 4.24
CA GLU A 43 9.29 -0.26 3.77
C GLU A 43 9.65 -1.64 3.24
N ASP A 44 10.16 -1.70 2.01
CA ASP A 44 10.54 -2.95 1.35
C ASP A 44 9.38 -3.94 1.27
N CYS A 45 8.17 -3.44 1.03
CA CYS A 45 6.98 -4.27 0.92
C CYS A 45 6.65 -4.57 -0.53
N HIS A 46 5.86 -5.61 -0.75
CA HIS A 46 5.39 -6.00 -2.08
C HIS A 46 3.89 -6.21 -2.05
N PHE A 47 3.21 -5.64 -3.02
CA PHE A 47 1.78 -5.88 -3.26
C PHE A 47 1.65 -6.47 -4.65
N GLU A 48 1.37 -7.76 -4.75
CA GLU A 48 1.25 -8.47 -6.02
C GLU A 48 -0.10 -9.14 -6.15
N HIS A 49 -0.76 -8.95 -7.29
CA HIS A 49 -2.05 -9.58 -7.60
C HIS A 49 -3.11 -9.33 -6.53
N CYS A 50 -3.06 -8.17 -5.91
CA CYS A 50 -4.05 -7.79 -4.91
C CYS A 50 -5.20 -7.02 -5.55
N SER A 51 -6.37 -7.13 -4.96
CA SER A 51 -7.52 -6.31 -5.33
C SER A 51 -7.75 -5.26 -4.26
N PHE A 52 -7.90 -4.01 -4.69
CA PHE A 52 -8.12 -2.90 -3.78
C PHE A 52 -9.53 -2.34 -4.01
N TYR A 53 -10.34 -2.34 -2.99
CA TYR A 53 -11.68 -1.80 -3.06
C TYR A 53 -11.93 -0.87 -1.87
N ASN A 54 -12.21 0.40 -2.17
CA ASN A 54 -12.45 1.40 -1.15
C ASN A 54 -11.32 1.48 -0.12
N VAL A 55 -10.08 1.54 -0.62
CA VAL A 55 -8.87 1.56 0.21
C VAL A 55 -8.28 2.97 0.20
N LYS A 56 -7.78 3.39 1.35
CA LYS A 56 -7.14 4.69 1.51
C LYS A 56 -5.84 4.53 2.28
N PHE A 57 -4.82 5.21 1.83
CA PHE A 57 -3.57 5.36 2.57
C PHE A 57 -3.54 6.79 3.12
N GLU A 58 -3.50 6.92 4.42
CA GLU A 58 -3.56 8.22 5.09
C GLU A 58 -2.37 8.39 6.02
N ASN A 59 -1.68 9.50 5.90
CA ASN A 59 -0.50 9.79 6.71
C ASN A 59 0.53 8.66 6.67
N ALA A 60 0.70 8.05 5.50
CA ALA A 60 1.59 6.91 5.35
C ALA A 60 2.90 7.32 4.68
N THR A 61 3.97 6.66 5.09
CA THR A 61 5.27 6.77 4.44
C THR A 61 5.56 5.44 3.77
N ILE A 62 5.72 5.47 2.45
CA ILE A 62 5.85 4.26 1.65
C ILE A 62 7.18 4.30 0.91
N LEU A 63 8.10 3.46 1.31
CA LEU A 63 9.47 3.45 0.79
C LEU A 63 9.81 2.10 0.18
N ASN A 64 10.47 2.13 -0.98
CA ASN A 64 10.98 0.94 -1.66
C ASN A 64 9.95 -0.18 -1.75
N THR A 65 8.70 0.19 -2.03
CA THR A 65 7.56 -0.73 -2.06
C THR A 65 7.12 -0.94 -3.49
N PHE A 66 6.84 -2.18 -3.85
CA PHE A 66 6.49 -2.58 -5.21
C PHE A 66 5.00 -2.90 -5.30
N PHE A 67 4.38 -2.39 -6.36
CA PHE A 67 2.98 -2.66 -6.67
C PHE A 67 2.93 -3.29 -8.07
N LYS A 68 2.59 -4.56 -8.16
CA LYS A 68 2.54 -5.28 -9.44
C LYS A 68 1.22 -6.01 -9.62
N TYR A 69 0.65 -5.85 -10.81
CA TYR A 69 -0.54 -6.62 -11.24
C TYR A 69 -1.71 -6.50 -10.27
N ASN A 70 -1.89 -5.35 -9.65
CA ASN A 70 -2.99 -5.13 -8.73
C ASN A 70 -4.23 -4.66 -9.48
N GLU A 71 -5.40 -5.11 -9.01
CA GLU A 71 -6.69 -4.74 -9.59
C GLU A 71 -7.31 -3.57 -8.81
N ARG A 72 -8.04 -2.73 -9.54
CA ARG A 72 -8.79 -1.60 -8.98
C ARG A 72 -7.90 -0.58 -8.26
N PHE A 73 -6.65 -0.56 -8.60
CA PHE A 73 -5.69 0.31 -7.93
C PHE A 73 -5.93 1.79 -8.24
N LYS A 74 -6.59 2.08 -9.35
CA LYS A 74 -6.92 3.46 -9.74
C LYS A 74 -7.78 4.20 -8.71
N LYS A 75 -8.56 3.48 -7.95
CA LYS A 75 -9.49 4.05 -6.99
C LYS A 75 -8.92 4.14 -5.58
N VAL A 76 -7.71 3.70 -5.39
CA VAL A 76 -7.03 3.84 -4.11
C VAL A 76 -6.73 5.33 -3.88
N GLN A 77 -7.05 5.81 -2.71
CA GLN A 77 -6.82 7.20 -2.34
C GLN A 77 -5.57 7.32 -1.48
N PHE A 78 -4.81 8.36 -1.73
CA PHE A 78 -3.63 8.68 -0.93
C PHE A 78 -3.80 10.08 -0.36
N ASP A 79 -3.64 10.23 0.94
CA ASP A 79 -3.79 11.50 1.62
C ASP A 79 -2.61 11.73 2.55
N ASN A 80 -1.90 12.83 2.34
CA ASN A 80 -0.74 13.20 3.14
C ASN A 80 0.30 12.06 3.22
N CYS A 81 0.55 11.41 2.09
CA CYS A 81 1.49 10.31 1.99
C CYS A 81 2.81 10.77 1.41
N SER A 82 3.89 10.13 1.83
CA SER A 82 5.23 10.38 1.30
C SER A 82 5.78 9.09 0.71
N VAL A 83 6.38 9.20 -0.49
CA VAL A 83 6.94 8.04 -1.18
C VAL A 83 8.30 8.39 -1.77
N ASP A 84 9.15 7.38 -1.94
CA ASP A 84 10.41 7.56 -2.64
C ASP A 84 10.22 7.39 -4.16
N LYS A 85 11.30 7.59 -4.92
CA LYS A 85 11.24 7.54 -6.38
C LYS A 85 10.81 6.18 -6.91
N ILE A 86 11.28 5.10 -6.30
CA ILE A 86 10.98 3.74 -6.74
C ILE A 86 9.49 3.46 -6.53
N THR A 87 9.00 3.74 -5.35
CA THR A 87 7.58 3.56 -5.03
C THR A 87 6.70 4.41 -5.93
N TYR A 88 7.08 5.66 -6.14
CA TYR A 88 6.34 6.58 -7.01
C TYR A 88 6.23 6.02 -8.43
N ALA A 89 7.31 5.48 -8.96
CA ALA A 89 7.31 4.91 -10.30
C ALA A 89 6.35 3.72 -10.41
N PHE A 90 6.31 2.86 -9.40
CA PHE A 90 5.38 1.74 -9.38
C PHE A 90 3.93 2.19 -9.25
N LEU A 91 3.66 3.18 -8.43
CA LEU A 91 2.32 3.75 -8.32
C LEU A 91 1.85 4.33 -9.64
N LYS A 92 2.72 5.06 -10.32
CA LYS A 92 2.42 5.65 -11.62
C LYS A 92 2.14 4.58 -12.67
N ASN A 93 2.93 3.51 -12.69
CA ASN A 93 2.74 2.40 -13.62
C ASN A 93 1.44 1.65 -13.37
N ASN A 94 0.95 1.64 -12.14
CA ASN A 94 -0.33 1.04 -11.79
C ASN A 94 -1.51 1.99 -11.95
N GLN A 95 -1.25 3.17 -12.53
CA GLN A 95 -2.26 4.19 -12.78
C GLN A 95 -2.96 4.68 -11.51
N ALA A 96 -2.23 4.71 -10.42
CA ALA A 96 -2.75 5.21 -9.16
C ALA A 96 -3.06 6.70 -9.23
N ASN A 97 -3.99 7.14 -8.40
CA ASN A 97 -4.25 8.55 -8.21
C ASN A 97 -3.16 9.13 -7.31
N LEU A 98 -2.31 9.95 -7.90
CA LEU A 98 -1.15 10.50 -7.22
C LEU A 98 -1.42 11.79 -6.45
N THR A 99 -2.68 12.20 -6.39
CA THR A 99 -3.08 13.36 -5.59
C THR A 99 -2.87 13.07 -4.11
N GLY A 100 -2.27 13.97 -3.38
CA GLY A 100 -1.99 13.77 -1.96
C GLY A 100 -0.70 13.03 -1.67
N ILE A 101 0.08 12.73 -2.70
CA ILE A 101 1.38 12.07 -2.55
C ILE A 101 2.49 13.11 -2.68
N THR A 102 3.42 13.07 -1.76
CA THR A 102 4.64 13.87 -1.81
C THR A 102 5.82 12.95 -2.14
N LEU A 103 6.56 13.31 -3.16
CA LEU A 103 7.77 12.57 -3.53
C LEU A 103 8.94 13.03 -2.67
N ILE A 104 9.55 12.09 -1.98
CA ILE A 104 10.77 12.33 -1.21
C ILE A 104 11.94 11.59 -1.84
N GLU A 105 13.10 12.14 -1.73
CA GLU A 105 14.30 11.55 -2.30
C GLU A 105 15.19 10.91 -1.25
#